data_1a9fead026fa14db2fa4c90dd2faa7ec
#
_entry.id   1a9fead026fa14db2fa4c90dd2faa7ec
#
_cell.length_a   1.000
_cell.length_b   1.000
_cell.length_c   1.000
_cell.angle_alpha   90.00
_cell.angle_beta   90.00
_cell.angle_gamma   90.00
#
_symmetry.space_group_name_H-M   'P 1'
#
loop_
_entity.id
_entity.type
_entity.pdbx_description
1 polymer ?
#
loop_
_entity_poly.entity_id
_entity_poly.type
_entity_poly.pdbx_seq_one_letter_code
_entity_poly.pdbx_strand_id
1 'polypeptide(L)'
;VTTPTQLQANALWGLAETPVAEKVVDGVYALRGWGIASSYALEAPGGWIIVDTGDSTRAAAEMRETLERAVGRKIRVAAILLTHWHYADGTGAWLDEGTQVWGHEHLDRNRSTSTGVSVKSGFYQTRAIAQFAVFHPPQGPDAFPSLMRFSPEKLLAESSYKPPTNVFQDGKVLDLVIAGEP
;
A
#
# COMPACT_ATOMS: atom_id res chain seq x y z
N VAL A 1 15.92 -19.90 8.06
CA VAL A 1 15.10 -20.41 9.17
C VAL A 1 14.59 -19.22 9.95
N THR A 2 13.25 -19.08 10.05
CA THR A 2 12.61 -17.99 10.79
C THR A 2 12.79 -18.20 12.29
N THR A 3 13.20 -17.18 13.02
CA THR A 3 13.34 -17.26 14.48
C THR A 3 11.96 -17.29 15.16
N PRO A 4 11.84 -17.83 16.39
CA PRO A 4 10.61 -17.78 17.15
C PRO A 4 10.06 -16.34 17.31
N THR A 5 10.94 -15.36 17.50
CA THR A 5 10.59 -13.95 17.60
C THR A 5 10.01 -13.42 16.30
N GLN A 6 10.57 -13.81 15.15
CA GLN A 6 10.04 -13.42 13.83
C GLN A 6 8.69 -14.05 13.56
N LEU A 7 8.51 -15.32 13.95
CA LEU A 7 7.20 -15.99 13.83
C LEU A 7 6.13 -15.31 14.69
N GLN A 8 6.48 -14.93 15.92
CA GLN A 8 5.55 -14.20 16.80
C GLN A 8 5.18 -12.82 16.22
N ALA A 9 6.16 -12.10 15.68
CA ALA A 9 5.90 -10.81 15.05
C ALA A 9 5.03 -10.94 13.80
N ASN A 10 5.30 -11.93 12.96
CA ASN A 10 4.50 -12.17 11.77
C ASN A 10 3.05 -12.52 12.15
N ALA A 11 2.85 -13.33 13.19
CA ALA A 11 1.52 -13.67 13.69
C ALA A 11 0.79 -12.44 14.27
N LEU A 12 1.51 -11.60 15.03
CA LEU A 12 0.94 -10.42 15.70
C LEU A 12 0.55 -9.33 14.70
N TRP A 13 1.35 -9.15 13.65
CA TRP A 13 1.17 -8.06 12.68
C TRP A 13 0.57 -8.52 11.36
N GLY A 14 0.27 -9.80 11.22
CA GLY A 14 -0.27 -10.36 9.98
C GLY A 14 0.68 -10.24 8.78
N LEU A 15 2.00 -10.18 9.04
CA LEU A 15 2.99 -10.08 7.98
C LEU A 15 3.10 -11.42 7.24
N ALA A 16 2.90 -11.39 5.94
CA ALA A 16 3.18 -12.54 5.09
C ALA A 16 4.70 -12.68 4.91
N GLU A 17 5.22 -13.90 5.03
CA GLU A 17 6.63 -14.19 4.68
C GLU A 17 6.88 -13.96 3.18
N THR A 18 5.87 -14.26 2.37
CA THR A 18 5.86 -14.07 0.93
C THR A 18 4.68 -13.18 0.53
N PRO A 19 4.87 -12.24 -0.41
CA PRO A 19 3.78 -11.43 -0.93
C PRO A 19 2.62 -12.29 -1.44
N VAL A 20 1.39 -11.94 -1.04
CA VAL A 20 0.19 -12.75 -1.34
C VAL A 20 -1.04 -11.88 -1.55
N ALA A 21 -1.89 -12.28 -2.49
CA ALA A 21 -3.27 -11.84 -2.60
C ALA A 21 -4.16 -12.86 -1.87
N GLU A 22 -4.50 -12.56 -0.63
CA GLU A 22 -5.30 -13.44 0.22
C GLU A 22 -6.78 -13.12 0.07
N LYS A 23 -7.57 -14.13 -0.29
CA LYS A 23 -9.02 -13.99 -0.34
C LYS A 23 -9.57 -13.93 1.09
N VAL A 24 -10.14 -12.80 1.45
CA VAL A 24 -10.75 -12.59 2.78
C VAL A 24 -12.18 -13.12 2.82
N VAL A 25 -12.96 -12.72 1.83
CA VAL A 25 -14.32 -13.20 1.55
C VAL A 25 -14.53 -13.18 0.04
N ASP A 26 -15.67 -13.63 -0.45
CA ASP A 26 -15.98 -13.55 -1.88
C ASP A 26 -15.92 -12.10 -2.36
N GLY A 27 -15.16 -11.87 -3.43
CA GLY A 27 -14.96 -10.55 -4.01
C GLY A 27 -13.99 -9.63 -3.23
N VAL A 28 -13.44 -10.03 -2.08
CA VAL A 28 -12.54 -9.18 -1.29
C VAL A 28 -11.19 -9.86 -1.07
N TYR A 29 -10.12 -9.17 -1.44
CA TYR A 29 -8.74 -9.64 -1.30
C TYR A 29 -7.89 -8.65 -0.50
N ALA A 30 -7.05 -9.19 0.39
CA ALA A 30 -5.98 -8.46 1.05
C ALA A 30 -4.66 -8.71 0.31
N LEU A 31 -3.98 -7.64 -0.09
CA LEU A 31 -2.69 -7.67 -0.77
C LEU A 31 -1.60 -7.38 0.26
N ARG A 32 -0.94 -8.43 0.75
CA ARG A 32 -0.02 -8.36 1.90
C ARG A 32 1.40 -8.75 1.52
N GLY A 33 2.38 -8.17 2.22
CA GLY A 33 3.78 -8.55 2.11
C GLY A 33 4.65 -7.67 1.20
N TRP A 34 4.08 -6.66 0.54
CA TRP A 34 4.86 -5.70 -0.26
C TRP A 34 5.36 -4.49 0.52
N GLY A 35 4.73 -4.17 1.64
CA GLY A 35 5.07 -3.04 2.49
C GLY A 35 4.58 -3.23 3.92
N ILE A 36 4.61 -2.16 4.72
CA ILE A 36 4.13 -2.17 6.11
C ILE A 36 2.61 -2.34 6.14
N ALA A 37 1.92 -1.63 5.27
CA ALA A 37 0.47 -1.72 5.18
C ALA A 37 0.06 -2.69 4.09
N SER A 38 -1.13 -3.23 4.26
CA SER A 38 -1.82 -4.00 3.23
C SER A 38 -2.65 -3.07 2.35
N SER A 39 -2.71 -3.39 1.06
CA SER A 39 -3.72 -2.84 0.16
C SER A 39 -4.89 -3.82 0.07
N TYR A 40 -6.04 -3.32 -0.34
CA TYR A 40 -7.22 -4.18 -0.51
C TYR A 40 -7.80 -4.02 -1.91
N ALA A 41 -8.38 -5.10 -2.41
CA ALA A 41 -9.07 -5.12 -3.69
C ALA A 41 -10.47 -5.69 -3.51
N LEU A 42 -11.47 -4.95 -3.97
CA LEU A 42 -12.87 -5.32 -3.90
C LEU A 42 -13.43 -5.47 -5.31
N GLU A 43 -14.04 -6.60 -5.59
CA GLU A 43 -14.74 -6.84 -6.85
C GLU A 43 -16.13 -6.19 -6.80
N ALA A 44 -16.43 -5.36 -7.80
CA ALA A 44 -17.70 -4.66 -7.93
C ALA A 44 -18.27 -4.88 -9.34
N PRO A 45 -19.57 -4.65 -9.57
CA PRO A 45 -20.20 -4.88 -10.88
C PRO A 45 -19.53 -4.12 -12.03
N GLY A 46 -19.02 -2.91 -11.77
CA GLY A 46 -18.36 -2.06 -12.76
C GLY A 46 -16.85 -2.23 -12.85
N GLY A 47 -16.25 -3.15 -12.11
CA GLY A 47 -14.80 -3.39 -12.06
C GLY A 47 -14.28 -3.44 -10.63
N TRP A 48 -12.97 -3.41 -10.47
CA TRP A 48 -12.33 -3.51 -9.15
C TRP A 48 -12.14 -2.15 -8.51
N ILE A 49 -12.32 -2.11 -7.20
CA ILE A 49 -12.01 -0.97 -6.34
C ILE A 49 -10.74 -1.32 -5.55
N ILE A 50 -9.71 -0.49 -5.64
CA ILE A 50 -8.44 -0.68 -4.94
C ILE A 50 -8.35 0.31 -3.80
N VAL A 51 -8.09 -0.17 -2.59
CA VAL A 51 -7.86 0.67 -1.40
C VAL A 51 -6.37 0.69 -1.10
N ASP A 52 -5.77 1.86 -1.23
CA ASP A 52 -4.33 2.11 -1.23
C ASP A 52 -3.55 1.33 -2.30
N THR A 53 -2.46 1.88 -2.78
CA THR A 53 -1.82 1.40 -4.01
C THR A 53 -0.40 0.89 -3.83
N GLY A 54 0.08 0.86 -2.59
CA GLY A 54 1.46 0.50 -2.29
C GLY A 54 2.42 1.67 -2.33
N ASP A 55 3.64 1.43 -1.87
CA ASP A 55 4.69 2.42 -1.63
C ASP A 55 5.60 2.66 -2.86
N SER A 56 5.36 1.99 -3.97
CA SER A 56 6.13 2.13 -5.20
C SER A 56 5.39 1.58 -6.42
N THR A 57 5.79 2.05 -7.60
CA THR A 57 5.29 1.54 -8.88
C THR A 57 5.48 0.03 -9.02
N ARG A 58 6.67 -0.46 -8.65
CA ARG A 58 7.01 -1.88 -8.74
C ARG A 58 6.14 -2.73 -7.83
N ALA A 59 6.02 -2.34 -6.55
CA ALA A 59 5.19 -3.08 -5.60
C ALA A 59 3.73 -3.14 -6.07
N ALA A 60 3.20 -2.03 -6.58
CA ALA A 60 1.86 -1.95 -7.12
C ALA A 60 1.64 -2.88 -8.33
N ALA A 61 2.59 -2.92 -9.26
CA ALA A 61 2.54 -3.81 -10.42
C ALA A 61 2.55 -5.29 -10.00
N GLU A 62 3.44 -5.66 -9.07
CA GLU A 62 3.51 -7.00 -8.52
C GLU A 62 2.23 -7.41 -7.76
N MET A 63 1.62 -6.49 -7.00
CA MET A 63 0.33 -6.69 -6.34
C MET A 63 -0.77 -6.97 -7.37
N ARG A 64 -0.84 -6.15 -8.42
CA ARG A 64 -1.84 -6.31 -9.49
C ARG A 64 -1.70 -7.66 -10.19
N GLU A 65 -0.49 -8.03 -10.59
CA GLU A 65 -0.22 -9.33 -11.21
C GLU A 65 -0.58 -10.50 -10.29
N THR A 66 -0.30 -10.38 -9.00
CA THR A 66 -0.60 -11.42 -8.02
C THR A 66 -2.11 -11.56 -7.80
N LEU A 67 -2.83 -10.43 -7.75
CA LEU A 67 -4.29 -10.44 -7.70
C LEU A 67 -4.88 -11.08 -8.97
N GLU A 68 -4.42 -10.71 -10.16
CA GLU A 68 -4.87 -11.27 -11.43
C GLU A 68 -4.65 -12.79 -11.50
N ARG A 69 -3.51 -13.28 -10.99
CA ARG A 69 -3.28 -14.72 -10.85
C ARG A 69 -4.24 -15.39 -9.88
N ALA A 70 -4.51 -14.75 -8.73
CA ALA A 70 -5.41 -15.28 -7.71
C ALA A 70 -6.86 -15.38 -8.20
N VAL A 71 -7.31 -14.40 -8.99
CA VAL A 71 -8.67 -14.40 -9.56
C VAL A 71 -8.78 -15.12 -10.90
N GLY A 72 -7.65 -15.53 -11.49
CA GLY A 72 -7.59 -16.30 -12.74
C GLY A 72 -7.93 -15.50 -14.01
N ARG A 73 -7.91 -14.16 -13.95
CA ARG A 73 -8.23 -13.28 -15.08
C ARG A 73 -7.60 -11.92 -14.94
N LYS A 74 -7.48 -11.20 -16.05
CA LYS A 74 -7.15 -9.77 -16.02
C LYS A 74 -8.27 -8.98 -15.35
N ILE A 75 -7.89 -7.97 -14.60
CA ILE A 75 -8.84 -7.11 -13.91
C ILE A 75 -8.90 -5.74 -14.58
N ARG A 76 -10.05 -5.10 -14.48
CA ARG A 76 -10.25 -3.68 -14.81
C ARG A 76 -10.47 -2.92 -13.50
N VAL A 77 -9.64 -1.93 -13.25
CA VAL A 77 -9.76 -1.08 -12.06
C VAL A 77 -10.71 0.08 -12.37
N ALA A 78 -11.84 0.10 -11.68
CA ALA A 78 -12.84 1.16 -11.84
C ALA A 78 -12.56 2.34 -10.91
N ALA A 79 -12.05 2.07 -9.70
CA ALA A 79 -11.72 3.13 -8.75
C ALA A 79 -10.54 2.77 -7.86
N ILE A 80 -9.88 3.81 -7.36
CA ILE A 80 -8.83 3.76 -6.33
C ILE A 80 -9.28 4.67 -5.19
N LEU A 81 -9.22 4.17 -3.96
CA LEU A 81 -9.49 4.93 -2.75
C LEU A 81 -8.18 5.09 -1.97
N LEU A 82 -7.68 6.31 -1.84
CA LEU A 82 -6.47 6.62 -1.09
C LEU A 82 -6.85 7.05 0.32
N THR A 83 -6.51 6.20 1.31
CA THR A 83 -6.80 6.47 2.72
C THR A 83 -5.90 7.58 3.27
N HIS A 84 -4.64 7.60 2.81
CA HIS A 84 -3.66 8.60 3.19
C HIS A 84 -2.49 8.61 2.18
N TRP A 85 -1.53 9.52 2.36
CA TRP A 85 -0.50 9.77 1.36
C TRP A 85 0.64 8.73 1.27
N HIS A 86 0.86 7.90 2.32
CA HIS A 86 2.02 7.00 2.37
C HIS A 86 2.01 5.89 1.32
N TYR A 87 0.83 5.41 0.94
CA TYR A 87 0.67 4.26 0.04
C TYR A 87 0.00 4.67 -1.28
N ALA A 88 0.32 5.86 -1.74
CA ALA A 88 -0.19 6.42 -2.99
C ALA A 88 0.82 6.34 -4.15
N ASP A 89 2.05 5.91 -3.89
CA ASP A 89 3.14 5.95 -4.88
C ASP A 89 2.97 4.93 -6.02
N GLY A 90 2.16 3.91 -5.81
CA GLY A 90 1.83 2.91 -6.83
C GLY A 90 0.62 3.24 -7.71
N THR A 91 -0.02 4.40 -7.54
CA THR A 91 -1.30 4.73 -8.21
C THR A 91 -1.30 4.47 -9.71
N GLY A 92 -0.23 4.89 -10.40
CA GLY A 92 -0.13 4.75 -11.86
C GLY A 92 -0.16 3.31 -12.37
N ALA A 93 0.32 2.35 -11.58
CA ALA A 93 0.30 0.93 -11.97
C ALA A 93 -1.10 0.29 -11.89
N TRP A 94 -2.02 0.94 -11.19
CA TRP A 94 -3.41 0.50 -11.05
C TRP A 94 -4.39 1.19 -12.02
N LEU A 95 -3.95 2.24 -12.74
CA LEU A 95 -4.84 2.99 -13.62
C LEU A 95 -5.18 2.18 -14.88
N ASP A 96 -6.46 2.14 -15.16
CA ASP A 96 -7.03 1.78 -16.46
C ASP A 96 -7.79 2.98 -17.04
N GLU A 97 -8.28 2.85 -18.25
CA GLU A 97 -9.11 3.91 -18.84
C GLU A 97 -10.38 4.13 -18.02
N GLY A 98 -10.59 5.37 -17.61
CA GLY A 98 -11.74 5.78 -16.80
C GLY A 98 -11.65 5.46 -15.31
N THR A 99 -10.51 5.00 -14.80
CA THR A 99 -10.32 4.79 -13.36
C THR A 99 -10.47 6.10 -12.60
N GLN A 100 -11.36 6.11 -11.61
CA GLN A 100 -11.54 7.22 -10.68
C GLN A 100 -10.54 7.11 -9.52
N VAL A 101 -9.87 8.19 -9.17
CA VAL A 101 -8.99 8.25 -7.99
C VAL A 101 -9.62 9.15 -6.94
N TRP A 102 -9.99 8.56 -5.81
CA TRP A 102 -10.60 9.24 -4.67
C TRP A 102 -9.60 9.46 -3.55
N GLY A 103 -9.59 10.65 -2.98
CA GLY A 103 -8.73 10.98 -1.85
C GLY A 103 -9.13 12.30 -1.20
N HIS A 104 -8.57 12.57 -0.03
CA HIS A 104 -8.80 13.83 0.67
C HIS A 104 -8.17 15.00 -0.09
N GLU A 105 -8.81 16.18 -0.10
CA GLU A 105 -8.32 17.38 -0.80
C GLU A 105 -6.89 17.78 -0.40
N HIS A 106 -6.48 17.44 0.83
CA HIS A 106 -5.15 17.76 1.35
C HIS A 106 -4.11 16.65 1.11
N LEU A 107 -4.47 15.55 0.45
CA LEU A 107 -3.58 14.41 0.24
C LEU A 107 -2.32 14.81 -0.53
N ASP A 108 -2.48 15.49 -1.66
CA ASP A 108 -1.36 15.91 -2.51
C ASP A 108 -0.45 16.92 -1.79
N ARG A 109 -1.04 17.92 -1.13
CA ARG A 109 -0.30 18.88 -0.32
C ARG A 109 0.49 18.20 0.80
N ASN A 110 -0.13 17.27 1.53
CA ASN A 110 0.51 16.57 2.65
C ASN A 110 1.64 15.67 2.15
N ARG A 111 1.43 14.99 1.02
CA ARG A 111 2.46 14.19 0.38
C ARG A 111 3.66 15.04 -0.04
N SER A 112 3.44 16.11 -0.81
CA SER A 112 4.50 16.99 -1.28
C SER A 112 5.27 17.67 -0.14
N THR A 113 4.58 18.09 0.92
CA THR A 113 5.22 18.69 2.10
C THR A 113 6.06 17.67 2.87
N SER A 114 5.64 16.42 2.93
CA SER A 114 6.35 15.38 3.67
C SER A 114 7.53 14.81 2.90
N THR A 115 7.46 14.76 1.57
CA THR A 115 8.51 14.23 0.70
C THR A 115 9.50 15.30 0.23
N GLY A 116 9.07 16.55 0.14
CA GLY A 116 9.80 17.64 -0.52
C GLY A 116 10.77 18.45 0.35
N VAL A 117 10.85 18.22 1.67
CA VAL A 117 11.73 19.00 2.54
C VAL A 117 12.91 18.17 3.00
N SER A 118 14.08 18.43 2.43
CA SER A 118 15.33 17.69 2.67
C SER A 118 15.73 17.57 4.17
N VAL A 119 15.50 18.60 4.96
CA VAL A 119 15.77 18.57 6.41
C VAL A 119 14.82 17.63 7.15
N LYS A 120 13.54 17.61 6.76
CA LYS A 120 12.57 16.67 7.32
C LYS A 120 12.82 15.25 6.84
N SER A 121 13.27 15.04 5.59
CA SER A 121 13.57 13.69 5.08
C SER A 121 14.70 13.03 5.85
N GLY A 122 15.78 13.73 6.17
CA GLY A 122 16.86 13.20 7.02
C GLY A 122 16.41 12.85 8.43
N PHE A 123 15.58 13.70 9.05
CA PHE A 123 15.00 13.42 10.36
C PHE A 123 14.07 12.21 10.34
N TYR A 124 13.18 12.11 9.32
CA TYR A 124 12.28 10.98 9.17
C TYR A 124 13.03 9.67 8.88
N GLN A 125 14.08 9.71 8.08
CA GLN A 125 14.92 8.55 7.82
C GLN A 125 15.60 8.06 9.12
N THR A 126 16.20 8.96 9.89
CA THR A 126 16.84 8.61 11.18
C THR A 126 15.81 8.04 12.16
N ARG A 127 14.64 8.67 12.24
CA ARG A 127 13.54 8.17 13.07
C ARG A 127 13.06 6.80 12.62
N ALA A 128 12.86 6.59 11.32
CA ALA A 128 12.42 5.32 10.78
C ALA A 128 13.44 4.20 11.06
N ILE A 129 14.72 4.46 10.89
CA ILE A 129 15.80 3.54 11.22
C ILE A 129 15.72 3.12 12.69
N ALA A 130 15.57 4.08 13.62
CA ALA A 130 15.47 3.79 15.04
C ALA A 130 14.14 3.09 15.40
N GLN A 131 13.02 3.58 14.85
CA GLN A 131 11.68 3.06 15.16
C GLN A 131 11.49 1.63 14.69
N PHE A 132 12.05 1.28 13.54
CA PHE A 132 11.89 -0.05 12.93
C PHE A 132 13.13 -0.94 13.12
N ALA A 133 14.05 -0.54 13.99
CA ALA A 133 15.23 -1.32 14.35
C ALA A 133 16.00 -1.86 13.12
N VAL A 134 16.19 -1.02 12.10
CA VAL A 134 16.76 -1.41 10.78
C VAL A 134 18.15 -2.01 10.90
N PHE A 135 18.91 -1.64 11.93
CA PHE A 135 20.27 -2.16 12.18
C PHE A 135 20.30 -3.45 12.99
N HIS A 136 19.17 -3.93 13.49
CA HIS A 136 19.15 -5.23 14.14
C HIS A 136 19.29 -6.35 13.11
N PRO A 137 19.93 -7.45 13.50
CA PRO A 137 20.11 -8.59 12.61
C PRO A 137 18.72 -9.14 12.20
N PRO A 138 18.57 -9.64 10.96
CA PRO A 138 17.29 -10.18 10.50
C PRO A 138 16.94 -11.53 11.15
N GLN A 139 17.92 -12.16 11.82
CA GLN A 139 17.78 -13.46 12.45
C GLN A 139 18.65 -13.55 13.71
N GLY A 140 18.33 -14.47 14.62
CA GLY A 140 19.06 -14.71 15.85
C GLY A 140 18.38 -14.13 17.09
N PRO A 141 19.01 -14.27 18.28
CA PRO A 141 18.41 -13.83 19.54
C PRO A 141 18.21 -12.31 19.63
N ASP A 142 19.01 -11.54 18.91
CA ASP A 142 18.94 -10.08 18.85
C ASP A 142 18.13 -9.57 17.66
N ALA A 143 17.48 -10.47 16.91
CA ALA A 143 16.63 -10.08 15.80
C ALA A 143 15.41 -9.33 16.31
N PHE A 144 15.22 -8.11 15.80
CA PHE A 144 13.98 -7.39 15.99
C PHE A 144 13.07 -7.65 14.77
N PRO A 145 11.80 -7.99 14.98
CA PRO A 145 10.86 -8.16 13.89
C PRO A 145 10.59 -6.79 13.28
N SER A 146 11.41 -6.38 12.33
CA SER A 146 11.18 -5.15 11.59
C SER A 146 9.99 -5.33 10.67
N LEU A 147 8.98 -4.49 10.86
CA LEU A 147 7.84 -4.39 9.96
C LEU A 147 8.25 -3.85 8.58
N MET A 148 9.36 -3.14 8.53
CA MET A 148 9.91 -2.61 7.28
C MET A 148 11.09 -3.46 6.85
N ARG A 149 10.93 -4.20 5.78
CA ARG A 149 12.07 -4.63 4.99
C ARG A 149 12.60 -3.40 4.25
N PHE A 150 13.40 -2.61 4.93
CA PHE A 150 14.15 -1.55 4.30
C PHE A 150 15.21 -2.20 3.41
N SER A 151 14.90 -2.35 2.13
CA SER A 151 15.97 -2.55 1.16
C SER A 151 16.40 -1.17 0.63
N PRO A 152 17.69 -0.97 0.36
CA PRO A 152 18.16 0.25 -0.33
C PRO A 152 17.40 0.50 -1.64
N GLU A 153 16.91 -0.56 -2.28
CA GLU A 153 16.08 -0.51 -3.48
C GLU A 153 14.73 0.20 -3.24
N LYS A 154 14.17 0.12 -2.03
CA LYS A 154 12.94 0.85 -1.70
C LYS A 154 13.15 2.35 -1.54
N LEU A 155 14.35 2.78 -1.15
CA LEU A 155 14.72 4.20 -1.07
C LEU A 155 14.86 4.84 -2.46
N LEU A 156 15.09 4.01 -3.48
CA LEU A 156 15.22 4.40 -4.89
C LEU A 156 13.98 3.98 -5.71
N ALA A 157 12.92 3.54 -5.04
CA ALA A 157 11.73 3.05 -5.70
C ALA A 157 11.02 4.17 -6.48
N GLU A 158 10.72 3.89 -7.73
CA GLU A 158 9.99 4.83 -8.58
C GLU A 158 8.56 5.01 -8.09
N SER A 159 8.14 6.27 -8.07
CA SER A 159 6.77 6.68 -7.81
C SER A 159 6.03 6.93 -9.11
N SER A 160 4.89 6.28 -9.27
CA SER A 160 3.90 6.60 -10.30
C SER A 160 2.67 7.29 -9.70
N TYR A 161 2.87 8.06 -8.65
CA TYR A 161 1.79 8.81 -8.01
C TYR A 161 0.98 9.61 -9.01
N LYS A 162 -0.33 9.53 -8.86
CA LYS A 162 -1.31 10.38 -9.54
C LYS A 162 -2.23 10.99 -8.49
N PRO A 163 -2.46 12.31 -8.54
CA PRO A 163 -3.34 12.97 -7.60
C PRO A 163 -4.79 12.47 -7.73
N PRO A 164 -5.60 12.58 -6.68
CA PRO A 164 -7.01 12.28 -6.75
C PRO A 164 -7.71 13.08 -7.85
N THR A 165 -8.54 12.40 -8.64
CA THR A 165 -9.46 13.03 -9.62
C THR A 165 -10.75 13.46 -8.95
N ASN A 166 -11.07 12.85 -7.82
CA ASN A 166 -12.25 13.07 -7.01
C ASN A 166 -11.80 13.31 -5.56
N VAL A 167 -12.23 14.42 -4.96
CA VAL A 167 -11.79 14.81 -3.63
C VAL A 167 -12.95 14.93 -2.66
N PHE A 168 -12.67 14.62 -1.39
CA PHE A 168 -13.56 14.89 -0.26
C PHE A 168 -12.86 15.79 0.76
N GLN A 169 -13.66 16.41 1.63
CA GLN A 169 -13.22 17.41 2.59
C GLN A 169 -13.44 16.96 4.03
N ASP A 170 -12.74 17.58 4.95
CA ASP A 170 -12.91 17.37 6.39
C ASP A 170 -14.38 17.54 6.81
N GLY A 171 -14.83 16.64 7.70
CA GLY A 171 -16.17 16.67 8.27
C GLY A 171 -17.31 16.36 7.29
N LYS A 172 -16.99 15.91 6.07
CA LYS A 172 -17.99 15.45 5.11
C LYS A 172 -18.13 13.93 5.15
N VAL A 173 -19.37 13.49 5.22
CA VAL A 173 -19.75 12.11 4.92
C VAL A 173 -20.32 12.12 3.52
N LEU A 174 -19.81 11.22 2.66
CA LEU A 174 -20.25 11.09 1.29
C LEU A 174 -20.90 9.73 1.11
N ASP A 175 -22.15 9.72 0.65
CA ASP A 175 -22.80 8.51 0.18
C ASP A 175 -22.48 8.38 -1.31
N LEU A 176 -21.63 7.42 -1.65
CA LEU A 176 -21.15 7.23 -3.02
C LEU A 176 -21.55 5.87 -3.56
N VAL A 177 -21.86 5.84 -4.84
CA VAL A 177 -21.94 4.58 -5.59
C VAL A 177 -20.70 4.51 -6.48
N ILE A 178 -19.80 3.60 -6.17
CA ILE A 178 -18.53 3.43 -6.89
C ILE A 178 -18.56 2.08 -7.59
N ALA A 179 -18.36 2.08 -8.91
CA ALA A 179 -18.35 0.85 -9.71
C ALA A 179 -19.64 0.00 -9.55
N GLY A 180 -20.75 0.62 -9.17
CA GLY A 180 -22.03 -0.05 -8.93
C GLY A 180 -22.24 -0.59 -7.52
N GLU A 181 -21.27 -0.37 -6.61
CA GLU A 181 -21.38 -0.67 -5.17
C GLU A 181 -21.64 0.62 -4.38
N PRO A 182 -22.59 0.61 -3.41
CA PRO A 182 -22.87 1.73 -2.53
C PRO A 182 -21.81 1.98 -1.47
#